data_1b34abee65db5ce1c7fd41fa68bbe179
#
_entry.id   1b34abee65db5ce1c7fd41fa68bbe179
#
_cell.length_a   1.000
_cell.length_b   1.000
_cell.length_c   1.000
_cell.angle_alpha   90.00
_cell.angle_beta   90.00
_cell.angle_gamma   90.00
#
_symmetry.space_group_name_H-M   'P 1'
#
loop_
_entity.id
_entity.type
_entity.pdbx_description
1 polymer ?
#
loop_
_entity_poly.entity_id
_entity_poly.type
_entity_poly.pdbx_seq_one_letter_code
_entity_poly.pdbx_strand_id
1 'polypeptide(L)'
;MIRTRVGYAGGLKANPDYQHIGDHTETVQVDYDPRRLSYRQLLEIFWNSHDPSQTSWSRQYRHVVFFHDERQRQLALDAKAAVEKRIGRSVQTDVAPLNTFTMAEDYHQKYMLKQNHDLFIEIARIYPRHEDLIGSTAAARLNGYAGGHGSSEQLAREIERLGLGDAGQRALTEMVQRRSDYDRQ
;
A
#
# COMPACT_ATOMS: atom_id res chain seq x y z
N MET A 1 -2.40 4.47 -9.65
CA MET A 1 -2.06 4.89 -8.28
C MET A 1 -1.29 6.20 -8.36
N ILE A 2 -1.68 7.19 -7.56
CA ILE A 2 -1.05 8.52 -7.49
C ILE A 2 -0.09 8.56 -6.31
N ARG A 3 -0.57 8.24 -5.11
CA ARG A 3 0.24 8.16 -3.89
C ARG A 3 -0.36 7.19 -2.88
N THR A 4 0.44 6.80 -1.91
CA THR A 4 0.02 6.01 -0.75
C THR A 4 0.41 6.71 0.53
N ARG A 5 -0.36 6.51 1.58
CA ARG A 5 -0.06 6.96 2.95
C ARG A 5 -0.41 5.86 3.91
N VAL A 6 0.32 5.71 4.98
CA VAL A 6 -0.04 4.81 6.07
C VAL A 6 -0.49 5.59 7.29
N GLY A 7 -1.37 5.00 8.08
CA GLY A 7 -1.97 5.67 9.23
C GLY A 7 -2.87 4.74 10.04
N TYR A 8 -3.71 5.32 10.84
CA TYR A 8 -4.59 4.65 11.78
C TYR A 8 -6.04 5.04 11.50
N ALA A 9 -6.93 4.03 11.41
CA ALA A 9 -8.35 4.28 11.15
C ALA A 9 -9.28 3.29 11.89
N GLY A 10 -10.58 3.60 11.92
CA GLY A 10 -11.64 2.71 12.40
C GLY A 10 -11.75 2.58 13.91
N GLY A 11 -11.02 3.39 14.67
CA GLY A 11 -11.14 3.52 16.12
C GLY A 11 -11.81 4.82 16.56
N LEU A 12 -12.01 4.96 17.85
CA LEU A 12 -12.60 6.15 18.52
C LEU A 12 -11.56 6.93 19.35
N LYS A 13 -10.41 6.32 19.64
CA LYS A 13 -9.35 6.98 20.38
C LYS A 13 -8.87 8.24 19.65
N ALA A 14 -8.84 9.38 20.36
CA ALA A 14 -8.29 10.61 19.81
C ALA A 14 -6.76 10.54 19.71
N ASN A 15 -6.21 11.14 18.63
CA ASN A 15 -4.76 11.28 18.39
C ASN A 15 -3.99 9.94 18.58
N PRO A 16 -4.33 8.87 17.83
CA PRO A 16 -3.58 7.62 17.91
C PRO A 16 -2.14 7.83 17.37
N ASP A 17 -1.21 7.14 18.02
CA ASP A 17 0.16 6.93 17.55
C ASP A 17 0.49 5.43 17.59
N TYR A 18 1.67 5.03 17.13
CA TYR A 18 2.05 3.62 17.06
C TYR A 18 2.07 2.93 18.43
N GLN A 19 2.52 3.63 19.47
CA GLN A 19 2.61 3.08 20.84
C GLN A 19 1.25 3.09 21.54
N HIS A 20 0.38 4.00 21.15
CA HIS A 20 -0.95 4.20 21.77
C HIS A 20 -2.05 4.17 20.70
N ILE A 21 -2.04 3.15 19.85
CA ILE A 21 -3.00 3.01 18.74
C ILE A 21 -4.45 2.87 19.19
N GLY A 22 -4.68 2.35 20.42
CA GLY A 22 -6.02 2.13 20.98
C GLY A 22 -6.82 1.10 20.18
N ASP A 23 -8.00 1.51 19.75
CA ASP A 23 -8.94 0.67 18.99
C ASP A 23 -8.86 0.87 17.48
N HIS A 24 -7.82 1.58 16.99
CA HIS A 24 -7.58 1.76 15.56
C HIS A 24 -6.92 0.55 14.92
N THR A 25 -6.95 0.55 13.58
CA THR A 25 -6.29 -0.42 12.71
C THR A 25 -5.23 0.30 11.88
N GLU A 26 -4.04 -0.30 11.73
CA GLU A 26 -3.04 0.17 10.76
C GLU A 26 -3.62 0.08 9.36
N THR A 27 -3.58 1.20 8.65
CA THR A 27 -4.35 1.38 7.42
C THR A 27 -3.49 2.03 6.36
N VAL A 28 -3.55 1.51 5.14
CA VAL A 28 -3.00 2.17 3.96
C VAL A 28 -4.10 2.94 3.24
N GLN A 29 -3.86 4.21 2.95
CA GLN A 29 -4.70 5.04 2.09
C GLN A 29 -4.06 5.17 0.72
N VAL A 30 -4.84 4.93 -0.34
CA VAL A 30 -4.39 4.96 -1.74
C VAL A 30 -5.16 6.02 -2.50
N ASP A 31 -4.47 7.06 -2.98
CA ASP A 31 -5.03 7.99 -3.95
C ASP A 31 -4.76 7.46 -5.38
N TYR A 32 -5.77 7.38 -6.20
CA TYR A 32 -5.67 6.81 -7.55
C TYR A 32 -6.49 7.60 -8.59
N ASP A 33 -6.06 7.52 -9.85
CA ASP A 33 -6.85 8.04 -10.99
C ASP A 33 -7.82 6.93 -11.45
N PRO A 34 -9.15 7.14 -11.31
CA PRO A 34 -10.14 6.12 -11.65
C PRO A 34 -10.20 5.79 -13.14
N ARG A 35 -9.62 6.64 -14.02
CA ARG A 35 -9.49 6.36 -15.47
C ARG A 35 -8.38 5.35 -15.77
N ARG A 36 -7.43 5.15 -14.85
CA ARG A 36 -6.26 4.28 -15.00
C ARG A 36 -6.28 3.06 -14.10
N LEU A 37 -6.96 3.13 -12.97
CA LEU A 37 -7.05 2.08 -11.96
C LEU A 37 -8.42 2.17 -11.31
N SER A 38 -9.26 1.15 -11.47
CA SER A 38 -10.58 1.12 -10.87
C SER A 38 -10.53 0.68 -9.40
N TYR A 39 -11.54 1.03 -8.62
CA TYR A 39 -11.69 0.54 -7.25
C TYR A 39 -11.81 -0.98 -7.17
N ARG A 40 -12.43 -1.63 -8.16
CA ARG A 40 -12.49 -3.10 -8.25
C ARG A 40 -11.10 -3.73 -8.35
N GLN A 41 -10.22 -3.17 -9.17
CA GLN A 41 -8.83 -3.65 -9.28
C GLN A 41 -8.05 -3.46 -7.98
N LEU A 42 -8.29 -2.38 -7.22
CA LEU A 42 -7.71 -2.21 -5.88
C LEU A 42 -8.22 -3.28 -4.92
N LEU A 43 -9.50 -3.58 -4.94
CA LEU A 43 -10.09 -4.66 -4.14
C LEU A 43 -9.52 -6.03 -4.52
N GLU A 44 -9.31 -6.32 -5.81
CA GLU A 44 -8.67 -7.56 -6.27
C GLU A 44 -7.25 -7.71 -5.70
N ILE A 45 -6.44 -6.64 -5.71
CA ILE A 45 -5.11 -6.63 -5.10
C ILE A 45 -5.21 -6.91 -3.60
N PHE A 46 -6.11 -6.24 -2.90
CA PHE A 46 -6.34 -6.42 -1.47
C PHE A 46 -6.73 -7.87 -1.13
N TRP A 47 -7.71 -8.45 -1.85
CA TRP A 47 -8.18 -9.81 -1.60
C TRP A 47 -7.15 -10.90 -1.93
N ASN A 48 -6.16 -10.60 -2.76
CA ASN A 48 -5.08 -11.50 -3.11
C ASN A 48 -3.82 -11.31 -2.24
N SER A 49 -3.81 -10.30 -1.35
CA SER A 49 -2.64 -10.00 -0.51
C SER A 49 -2.60 -10.77 0.81
N HIS A 50 -3.66 -11.50 1.18
CA HIS A 50 -3.79 -12.22 2.45
C HIS A 50 -4.76 -13.41 2.32
N ASP A 51 -4.79 -14.30 3.32
CA ASP A 51 -5.87 -15.29 3.44
C ASP A 51 -7.09 -14.64 4.11
N PRO A 52 -8.16 -14.32 3.35
CA PRO A 52 -9.31 -13.60 3.87
C PRO A 52 -10.18 -14.43 4.84
N SER A 53 -9.96 -15.74 4.95
CA SER A 53 -10.64 -16.64 5.90
C SER A 53 -10.01 -16.63 7.29
N GLN A 54 -8.83 -16.05 7.45
CA GLN A 54 -8.12 -15.95 8.72
C GLN A 54 -8.55 -14.74 9.52
N THR A 55 -8.71 -14.93 10.83
CA THR A 55 -8.89 -13.81 11.77
C THR A 55 -7.54 -13.24 12.15
N SER A 56 -7.46 -11.93 12.28
CA SER A 56 -6.28 -11.31 12.89
C SER A 56 -6.28 -11.54 14.41
N TRP A 57 -5.09 -11.73 14.97
CA TRP A 57 -4.87 -11.87 16.41
C TRP A 57 -5.06 -10.54 17.21
N SER A 58 -5.07 -9.41 16.52
CA SER A 58 -5.32 -8.11 17.16
C SER A 58 -6.14 -7.16 16.27
N ARG A 59 -6.80 -6.19 16.88
CA ARG A 59 -7.54 -5.14 16.17
C ARG A 59 -6.62 -4.23 15.37
N GLN A 60 -5.41 -4.01 15.83
CA GLN A 60 -4.36 -3.25 15.12
C GLN A 60 -4.09 -3.82 13.73
N TYR A 61 -4.06 -5.14 13.58
CA TYR A 61 -3.72 -5.83 12.33
C TYR A 61 -4.91 -6.53 11.67
N ARG A 62 -6.15 -6.17 12.02
CA ARG A 62 -7.33 -6.79 11.40
C ARG A 62 -7.41 -6.47 9.90
N HIS A 63 -7.98 -7.38 9.15
CA HIS A 63 -8.27 -7.15 7.75
C HIS A 63 -9.57 -6.36 7.63
N VAL A 64 -9.52 -5.18 7.01
CA VAL A 64 -10.68 -4.32 6.83
C VAL A 64 -10.57 -3.48 5.56
N VAL A 65 -11.68 -3.35 4.85
CA VAL A 65 -11.86 -2.38 3.77
C VAL A 65 -12.64 -1.21 4.33
N PHE A 66 -12.02 -0.05 4.44
CA PHE A 66 -12.71 1.20 4.76
C PHE A 66 -13.24 1.85 3.50
N PHE A 67 -14.52 2.21 3.49
CA PHE A 67 -15.16 2.87 2.36
C PHE A 67 -15.48 4.33 2.67
N HIS A 68 -15.48 5.20 1.64
CA HIS A 68 -15.79 6.63 1.73
C HIS A 68 -17.24 6.96 1.36
N ASP A 69 -17.86 6.11 0.53
CA ASP A 69 -19.21 6.34 0.01
C ASP A 69 -19.96 5.02 -0.21
N GLU A 70 -21.26 5.12 -0.51
CA GLU A 70 -22.13 3.95 -0.68
C GLU A 70 -21.74 3.12 -1.92
N ARG A 71 -21.18 3.74 -2.97
CA ARG A 71 -20.71 3.02 -4.15
C ARG A 71 -19.50 2.15 -3.81
N GLN A 72 -18.53 2.67 -3.04
CA GLN A 72 -17.39 1.89 -2.56
C GLN A 72 -17.85 0.78 -1.62
N ARG A 73 -18.80 1.07 -0.72
CA ARG A 73 -19.40 0.07 0.17
C ARG A 73 -19.97 -1.11 -0.61
N GLN A 74 -20.83 -0.83 -1.59
CA GLN A 74 -21.48 -1.88 -2.39
C GLN A 74 -20.43 -2.72 -3.15
N LEU A 75 -19.44 -2.08 -3.79
CA LEU A 75 -18.38 -2.77 -4.50
C LEU A 75 -17.53 -3.66 -3.58
N ALA A 76 -17.26 -3.20 -2.34
CA ALA A 76 -16.51 -3.98 -1.36
C ALA A 76 -17.30 -5.20 -0.88
N LEU A 77 -18.61 -5.04 -0.62
CA LEU A 77 -19.50 -6.14 -0.24
C LEU A 77 -19.66 -7.17 -1.36
N ASP A 78 -19.85 -6.72 -2.61
CA ASP A 78 -19.93 -7.59 -3.77
C ASP A 78 -18.63 -8.41 -3.95
N ALA A 79 -17.47 -7.74 -3.79
CA ALA A 79 -16.17 -8.39 -3.87
C ALA A 79 -15.98 -9.41 -2.74
N LYS A 80 -16.38 -9.08 -1.50
CA LYS A 80 -16.37 -9.99 -0.37
C LYS A 80 -17.18 -11.25 -0.65
N ALA A 81 -18.44 -11.09 -1.10
CA ALA A 81 -19.31 -12.23 -1.43
C ALA A 81 -18.73 -13.10 -2.56
N ALA A 82 -18.12 -12.50 -3.59
CA ALA A 82 -17.44 -13.22 -4.65
C ALA A 82 -16.24 -14.05 -4.14
N VAL A 83 -15.48 -13.50 -3.20
CA VAL A 83 -14.36 -14.21 -2.55
C VAL A 83 -14.88 -15.37 -1.71
N GLU A 84 -15.90 -15.18 -0.88
CA GLU A 84 -16.53 -16.24 -0.08
C GLU A 84 -17.02 -17.42 -0.96
N LYS A 85 -17.66 -17.08 -2.08
CA LYS A 85 -18.09 -18.09 -3.06
C LYS A 85 -16.91 -18.83 -3.68
N ARG A 86 -15.82 -18.13 -4.01
CA ARG A 86 -14.61 -18.70 -4.64
C ARG A 86 -13.88 -19.67 -3.70
N ILE A 87 -13.72 -19.28 -2.41
CA ILE A 87 -12.97 -20.09 -1.43
C ILE A 87 -13.82 -21.12 -0.70
N GLY A 88 -15.16 -21.05 -0.80
CA GLY A 88 -16.09 -21.96 -0.12
C GLY A 88 -16.12 -21.85 1.41
N ARG A 89 -15.64 -20.70 1.95
CA ARG A 89 -15.56 -20.40 3.39
C ARG A 89 -15.96 -18.96 3.64
N SER A 90 -16.40 -18.64 4.87
CA SER A 90 -16.69 -17.26 5.26
C SER A 90 -15.42 -16.42 5.30
N VAL A 91 -15.55 -15.17 4.88
CA VAL A 91 -14.48 -14.15 4.90
C VAL A 91 -14.55 -13.36 6.19
N GLN A 92 -13.44 -13.29 6.91
CA GLN A 92 -13.31 -12.61 8.21
C GLN A 92 -12.98 -11.12 8.08
N THR A 93 -12.71 -10.66 6.86
CA THR A 93 -12.43 -9.24 6.59
C THR A 93 -13.69 -8.38 6.79
N ASP A 94 -13.53 -7.29 7.52
CA ASP A 94 -14.60 -6.30 7.72
C ASP A 94 -14.76 -5.36 6.51
N VAL A 95 -15.97 -4.82 6.34
CA VAL A 95 -16.25 -3.68 5.44
C VAL A 95 -16.90 -2.61 6.31
N ALA A 96 -16.22 -1.48 6.52
CA ALA A 96 -16.62 -0.46 7.48
C ALA A 96 -16.51 0.97 6.89
N PRO A 97 -17.29 1.94 7.36
CA PRO A 97 -17.12 3.33 6.93
C PRO A 97 -15.80 3.91 7.45
N LEU A 98 -15.16 4.75 6.63
CA LEU A 98 -14.03 5.56 7.06
C LEU A 98 -14.55 6.83 7.74
N ASN A 99 -14.47 6.90 9.06
CA ASN A 99 -14.84 8.10 9.80
C ASN A 99 -13.66 9.08 9.90
N THR A 100 -12.49 8.56 10.31
CA THR A 100 -11.25 9.33 10.48
C THR A 100 -10.07 8.52 10.00
N PHE A 101 -9.06 9.21 9.47
CA PHE A 101 -7.75 8.66 9.16
C PHE A 101 -6.70 9.58 9.77
N THR A 102 -5.93 9.07 10.72
CA THR A 102 -4.80 9.77 11.32
C THR A 102 -3.51 9.28 10.67
N MET A 103 -2.72 10.20 10.12
CA MET A 103 -1.43 9.87 9.51
C MET A 103 -0.51 9.23 10.55
N ALA A 104 0.11 8.11 10.21
CA ALA A 104 1.17 7.53 11.03
C ALA A 104 2.44 8.38 10.93
N GLU A 105 3.33 8.17 11.89
CA GLU A 105 4.59 8.87 12.04
C GLU A 105 5.48 8.72 10.79
N ASP A 106 6.34 9.69 10.60
CA ASP A 106 7.18 9.82 9.42
C ASP A 106 8.01 8.57 9.10
N TYR A 107 8.50 7.86 10.11
CA TYR A 107 9.31 6.66 9.90
C TYR A 107 8.53 5.47 9.32
N HIS A 108 7.20 5.44 9.46
CA HIS A 108 6.34 4.44 8.84
C HIS A 108 6.04 4.74 7.37
N GLN A 109 6.10 6.02 6.97
CA GLN A 109 5.83 6.41 5.59
C GLN A 109 6.93 5.93 4.65
N LYS A 110 6.55 5.23 3.57
CA LYS A 110 7.50 4.69 2.58
C LYS A 110 8.59 3.81 3.24
N TYR A 111 8.19 2.96 4.16
CA TYR A 111 9.09 2.18 5.00
C TYR A 111 10.10 1.36 4.20
N MET A 112 9.64 0.59 3.19
CA MET A 112 10.51 -0.26 2.38
C MET A 112 11.54 0.54 1.58
N LEU A 113 11.16 1.72 1.07
CA LEU A 113 12.07 2.63 0.39
C LEU A 113 13.14 3.16 1.36
N LYS A 114 12.76 3.50 2.59
CA LYS A 114 13.70 3.99 3.62
C LYS A 114 14.68 2.92 4.09
N GLN A 115 14.32 1.64 4.01
CA GLN A 115 15.26 0.52 4.25
C GLN A 115 16.30 0.37 3.13
N ASN A 116 16.06 0.94 1.95
CA ASN A 116 17.00 0.98 0.86
C ASN A 116 17.69 2.36 0.80
N HIS A 117 18.81 2.47 1.54
CA HIS A 117 19.49 3.75 1.78
C HIS A 117 19.87 4.49 0.49
N ASP A 118 20.39 3.77 -0.51
CA ASP A 118 20.88 4.38 -1.75
C ASP A 118 19.73 4.99 -2.57
N LEU A 119 18.65 4.24 -2.75
CA LEU A 119 17.45 4.75 -3.43
C LEU A 119 16.79 5.89 -2.64
N PHE A 120 16.78 5.77 -1.31
CA PHE A 120 16.18 6.79 -0.45
C PHE A 120 16.92 8.13 -0.54
N ILE A 121 18.27 8.13 -0.50
CA ILE A 121 19.07 9.35 -0.62
C ILE A 121 18.80 10.06 -1.94
N GLU A 122 18.73 9.35 -3.06
CA GLU A 122 18.48 9.97 -4.36
C GLU A 122 17.11 10.65 -4.41
N ILE A 123 16.06 9.96 -3.98
CA ILE A 123 14.70 10.51 -4.04
C ILE A 123 14.48 11.61 -3.01
N ALA A 124 15.14 11.56 -1.84
CA ALA A 124 15.07 12.61 -0.82
C ALA A 124 15.73 13.93 -1.26
N ARG A 125 16.70 13.87 -2.17
CA ARG A 125 17.27 15.08 -2.79
C ARG A 125 16.26 15.81 -3.69
N ILE A 126 15.36 15.07 -4.35
CA ILE A 126 14.30 15.62 -5.19
C ILE A 126 13.15 16.14 -4.33
N TYR A 127 12.83 15.43 -3.27
CA TYR A 127 11.75 15.75 -2.32
C TYR A 127 12.33 15.98 -0.91
N PRO A 128 12.96 17.13 -0.66
CA PRO A 128 13.63 17.39 0.62
C PRO A 128 12.64 17.58 1.78
N ARG A 129 11.41 17.99 1.49
CA ARG A 129 10.36 18.04 2.51
C ARG A 129 9.65 16.68 2.59
N HIS A 130 9.45 16.21 3.80
CA HIS A 130 8.83 14.91 4.05
C HIS A 130 7.43 14.76 3.43
N GLU A 131 6.64 15.81 3.52
CA GLU A 131 5.28 15.86 2.94
C GLU A 131 5.28 15.68 1.42
N ASP A 132 6.25 16.29 0.72
CA ASP A 132 6.40 16.14 -0.73
C ASP A 132 6.82 14.72 -1.09
N LEU A 133 7.71 14.13 -0.30
CA LEU A 133 8.12 12.73 -0.46
C LEU A 133 6.91 11.78 -0.30
N ILE A 134 6.13 11.94 0.78
CA ILE A 134 4.93 11.14 1.03
C ILE A 134 3.92 11.29 -0.12
N GLY A 135 3.74 12.53 -0.60
CA GLY A 135 2.85 12.87 -1.70
C GLY A 135 3.30 12.39 -3.07
N SER A 136 4.58 12.01 -3.23
CA SER A 136 5.19 11.68 -4.51
C SER A 136 4.73 10.32 -5.07
N THR A 137 4.36 10.31 -6.35
CA THR A 137 4.10 9.07 -7.10
C THR A 137 5.38 8.25 -7.26
N ALA A 138 6.52 8.89 -7.51
CA ALA A 138 7.81 8.22 -7.64
C ALA A 138 8.18 7.49 -6.35
N ALA A 139 8.10 8.16 -5.19
CA ALA A 139 8.38 7.54 -3.90
C ALA A 139 7.43 6.38 -3.57
N ALA A 140 6.14 6.48 -3.95
CA ALA A 140 5.19 5.39 -3.76
C ALA A 140 5.53 4.17 -4.63
N ARG A 141 6.00 4.36 -5.87
CA ARG A 141 6.44 3.29 -6.76
C ARG A 141 7.75 2.67 -6.31
N LEU A 142 8.73 3.48 -5.97
CA LEU A 142 10.01 3.02 -5.42
C LEU A 142 9.81 2.20 -4.14
N ASN A 143 8.89 2.63 -3.27
CA ASN A 143 8.53 1.86 -2.08
C ASN A 143 7.92 0.49 -2.44
N GLY A 144 7.11 0.42 -3.49
CA GLY A 144 6.57 -0.84 -4.00
C GLY A 144 7.67 -1.76 -4.51
N TYR A 145 8.58 -1.27 -5.37
CA TYR A 145 9.72 -2.06 -5.86
C TYR A 145 10.67 -2.50 -4.75
N ALA A 146 11.00 -1.61 -3.82
CA ALA A 146 11.81 -1.94 -2.65
C ALA A 146 11.14 -3.01 -1.77
N GLY A 147 9.81 -2.98 -1.68
CA GLY A 147 9.00 -4.01 -1.00
C GLY A 147 8.80 -5.30 -1.79
N GLY A 148 9.33 -5.38 -3.03
CA GLY A 148 9.26 -6.58 -3.84
C GLY A 148 8.06 -6.69 -4.75
N HIS A 149 7.41 -5.60 -5.00
CA HIS A 149 6.25 -5.55 -5.89
C HIS A 149 6.60 -4.94 -7.25
N GLY A 150 5.95 -5.40 -8.30
CA GLY A 150 6.20 -4.98 -9.68
C GLY A 150 7.15 -5.91 -10.41
N SER A 151 7.05 -5.92 -11.76
CA SER A 151 7.88 -6.75 -12.63
C SER A 151 8.99 -5.96 -13.32
N SER A 152 9.99 -6.68 -13.88
CA SER A 152 11.05 -6.05 -14.69
C SER A 152 10.49 -5.32 -15.91
N GLU A 153 9.43 -5.85 -16.55
CA GLU A 153 8.77 -5.21 -17.70
C GLU A 153 8.03 -3.94 -17.28
N GLN A 154 7.43 -3.92 -16.08
CA GLN A 154 6.81 -2.72 -15.54
C GLN A 154 7.87 -1.67 -15.24
N LEU A 155 8.96 -2.06 -14.58
CA LEU A 155 10.07 -1.16 -14.26
C LEU A 155 10.67 -0.53 -15.52
N ALA A 156 10.94 -1.31 -16.54
CA ALA A 156 11.51 -0.82 -17.80
C ALA A 156 10.65 0.27 -18.48
N ARG A 157 9.33 0.24 -18.30
CA ARG A 157 8.42 1.25 -18.86
C ARG A 157 8.38 2.57 -18.09
N GLU A 158 8.87 2.59 -16.84
CA GLU A 158 8.68 3.75 -15.98
C GLU A 158 9.94 4.23 -15.26
N ILE A 159 11.07 3.52 -15.36
CA ILE A 159 12.29 3.78 -14.61
C ILE A 159 12.80 5.21 -14.78
N GLU A 160 12.77 5.76 -15.98
CA GLU A 160 13.19 7.14 -16.28
C GLU A 160 12.31 8.21 -15.59
N ARG A 161 11.09 7.83 -15.19
CA ARG A 161 10.12 8.74 -14.54
C ARG A 161 10.16 8.67 -13.01
N LEU A 162 11.01 7.81 -12.45
CA LEU A 162 11.14 7.64 -11.00
C LEU A 162 12.09 8.65 -10.36
N GLY A 163 12.81 9.45 -11.17
CA GLY A 163 13.69 10.50 -10.68
C GLY A 163 15.04 10.01 -10.16
N LEU A 164 15.40 8.75 -10.42
CA LEU A 164 16.70 8.22 -10.06
C LEU A 164 17.76 8.61 -11.10
N GLY A 165 18.98 8.86 -10.63
CA GLY A 165 20.15 8.93 -11.50
C GLY A 165 20.58 7.55 -12.01
N ASP A 166 21.58 7.51 -12.91
CA ASP A 166 22.04 6.26 -13.54
C ASP A 166 22.43 5.16 -12.53
N ALA A 167 23.01 5.54 -11.41
CA ALA A 167 23.41 4.59 -10.36
C ALA A 167 22.18 3.97 -9.69
N GLY A 168 21.21 4.79 -9.31
CA GLY A 168 19.97 4.32 -8.69
C GLY A 168 19.11 3.49 -9.64
N GLN A 169 19.04 3.87 -10.93
CA GLN A 169 18.36 3.09 -11.95
C GLN A 169 18.96 1.69 -12.11
N ARG A 170 20.31 1.59 -12.17
CA ARG A 170 21.00 0.29 -12.22
C ARG A 170 20.72 -0.53 -10.97
N ALA A 171 20.88 0.05 -9.77
CA ALA A 171 20.66 -0.64 -8.51
C ALA A 171 19.22 -1.17 -8.39
N LEU A 172 18.22 -0.37 -8.79
CA LEU A 172 16.82 -0.77 -8.78
C LEU A 172 16.55 -1.89 -9.79
N THR A 173 17.10 -1.79 -10.99
CA THR A 173 16.97 -2.82 -12.04
C THR A 173 17.53 -4.16 -11.59
N GLU A 174 18.74 -4.17 -11.02
CA GLU A 174 19.37 -5.38 -10.49
C GLU A 174 18.58 -5.99 -9.31
N MET A 175 18.00 -5.13 -8.44
CA MET A 175 17.18 -5.59 -7.33
C MET A 175 15.92 -6.32 -7.83
N VAL A 176 15.23 -5.75 -8.81
CA VAL A 176 13.99 -6.32 -9.36
C VAL A 176 14.31 -7.60 -10.16
N GLN A 177 15.40 -7.64 -10.93
CA GLN A 177 15.83 -8.83 -11.67
C GLN A 177 16.17 -10.00 -10.75
N ARG A 178 17.02 -9.78 -9.73
CA ARG A 178 17.39 -10.82 -8.75
C ARG A 178 16.17 -11.46 -8.11
N ARG A 179 15.14 -10.68 -7.81
CA ARG A 179 13.91 -11.19 -7.22
C ARG A 179 13.07 -12.01 -8.21
N SER A 180 12.96 -11.53 -9.46
CA SER A 180 12.27 -12.29 -10.52
C SER A 180 12.92 -13.65 -10.80
N ASP A 181 14.23 -13.76 -10.65
CA ASP A 181 14.97 -15.02 -10.85
C ASP A 181 14.76 -15.98 -9.67
N TYR A 182 14.64 -15.44 -8.45
CA TYR A 182 14.34 -16.25 -7.25
C TYR A 182 12.91 -16.83 -7.29
N ASP A 183 11.93 -16.06 -7.72
CA ASP A 183 10.52 -16.49 -7.80
C ASP A 183 10.26 -17.53 -8.91
N ARG A 184 11.24 -17.77 -9.80
CA ARG A 184 11.16 -18.79 -10.88
C ARG A 184 11.80 -20.13 -10.52
N GLN A 185 12.48 -20.23 -9.38
CA GLN A 185 13.10 -21.45 -8.86
C GLN A 185 12.19 -22.19 -7.89
#